data_87666a0ff5f82e4c820bcaeb7027ee03
#
_entry.id   87666a0ff5f82e4c820bcaeb7027ee03
#
_cell.length_a   1.000
_cell.length_b   1.000
_cell.length_c   1.000
_cell.angle_alpha   90.00
_cell.angle_beta   90.00
_cell.angle_gamma   90.00
#
_symmetry.space_group_name_H-M   'P 1'
#
loop_
_entity.id
_entity.type
_entity.pdbx_description
1 polymer ?
#
loop_
_entity_poly.entity_id
_entity_poly.type
_entity_poly.pdbx_seq_one_letter_code
_entity_poly.pdbx_strand_id
1 'polypeptide(L)' 'MASTKQWKPGEEVPESANYVAYDVNGRNGGSLYLEKGKRFPATQHSGSYYTMEE' A
#
# COMPACT_ATOMS: atom_id res chain seq x y z
N MET A 1 -19.13 0.61 6.02
CA MET A 1 -18.68 1.24 4.84
C MET A 1 -17.19 1.45 4.86
N ALA A 2 -16.52 0.85 3.95
CA ALA A 2 -15.08 0.92 3.94
C ALA A 2 -14.66 2.14 3.17
N SER A 3 -14.11 3.11 3.82
CA SER A 3 -13.44 4.13 3.09
C SER A 3 -12.03 3.62 2.88
N THR A 4 -11.69 3.41 1.66
CA THR A 4 -10.42 2.84 1.33
C THR A 4 -9.43 3.96 1.07
N LYS A 5 -8.54 4.15 1.99
CA LYS A 5 -7.42 5.05 1.75
C LYS A 5 -6.38 4.33 0.92
N GLN A 6 -5.80 5.07 0.01
CA GLN A 6 -4.76 4.54 -0.86
C GLN A 6 -3.50 5.37 -0.68
N TRP A 7 -2.36 4.68 -0.65
CA TRP A 7 -1.07 5.33 -0.57
C TRP A 7 -0.26 4.95 -1.79
N LYS A 8 0.56 5.87 -2.23
CA LYS A 8 1.41 5.63 -3.39
C LYS A 8 2.79 5.20 -2.92
N PRO A 9 3.53 4.48 -3.75
CA PRO A 9 4.93 4.15 -3.41
C PRO A 9 5.71 5.42 -3.09
N GLY A 10 6.51 5.35 -2.05
CA GLY A 10 7.30 6.49 -1.61
C GLY A 10 6.64 7.34 -0.54
N GLU A 11 5.34 7.18 -0.31
CA GLU A 11 4.68 7.90 0.77
C GLU A 11 5.07 7.29 2.11
N GLU A 12 4.92 8.09 3.16
CA GLU A 12 5.25 7.64 4.49
C GLU A 12 4.12 6.77 5.04
N VAL A 13 4.51 5.65 5.66
CA VAL A 13 3.55 4.74 6.28
C VAL A 13 2.96 5.41 7.51
N PRO A 14 1.64 5.59 7.58
CA PRO A 14 1.01 6.33 8.67
C PRO A 14 0.93 5.56 9.97
N GLU A 15 0.88 4.24 9.93
CA GLU A 15 0.88 3.43 11.12
C GLU A 15 1.34 2.02 10.80
N SER A 16 1.87 1.35 11.83
CA SER A 16 2.35 -0.02 11.65
C SER A 16 1.16 -0.95 11.44
N ALA A 17 1.13 -1.62 10.31
CA ALA A 17 0.03 -2.51 9.96
C ALA A 17 0.40 -3.32 8.74
N ASN A 18 -0.47 -4.26 8.40
CA ASN A 18 -0.34 -4.99 7.14
C ASN A 18 -1.00 -4.17 6.03
N TYR A 19 -0.33 -4.09 4.91
CA TYR A 19 -0.82 -3.37 3.75
C TYR A 19 -0.87 -4.32 2.58
N VAL A 20 -1.78 -4.04 1.64
CA VAL A 20 -1.93 -4.83 0.43
C VAL A 20 -1.52 -3.96 -0.74
N ALA A 21 -0.68 -4.51 -1.61
CA ALA A 21 -0.25 -3.82 -2.82
C ALA A 21 -1.18 -4.19 -3.96
N TYR A 22 -1.58 -3.18 -4.73
CA TYR A 22 -2.40 -3.40 -5.92
C TYR A 22 -1.70 -2.77 -7.12
N ASP A 23 -1.87 -3.38 -8.27
CA ASP A 23 -1.32 -2.81 -9.49
C ASP A 23 -2.34 -1.86 -10.11
N VAL A 24 -1.98 -1.30 -11.26
CA VAL A 24 -2.81 -0.31 -11.92
C VAL A 24 -4.17 -0.90 -12.33
N ASN A 25 -4.24 -2.20 -12.50
CA ASN A 25 -5.48 -2.88 -12.86
C ASN A 25 -6.28 -3.32 -11.63
N GLY A 26 -5.80 -3.03 -10.44
CA GLY A 26 -6.48 -3.41 -9.22
C GLY A 26 -6.22 -4.84 -8.78
N ARG A 27 -5.22 -5.48 -9.33
CA ARG A 27 -4.88 -6.85 -8.95
C ARG A 27 -4.10 -6.86 -7.66
N ASN A 28 -4.45 -7.79 -6.80
CA ASN A 28 -3.76 -7.96 -5.53
C ASN A 28 -2.36 -8.52 -5.77
N GLY A 29 -1.37 -7.76 -5.37
CA GLY A 29 0.02 -8.16 -5.51
C GLY A 29 0.63 -8.75 -4.25
N GLY A 30 -0.20 -8.98 -3.24
CA GLY A 30 0.27 -9.55 -1.99
C GLY A 30 0.24 -8.54 -0.86
N SER A 31 0.31 -9.06 0.35
CA SER A 31 0.32 -8.21 1.54
C SER A 31 1.71 -8.18 2.16
N LEU A 32 1.99 -7.10 2.89
CA LEU A 32 3.27 -6.96 3.57
C LEU A 32 3.06 -6.12 4.82
N TYR A 33 3.88 -6.36 5.82
CA TYR A 33 3.85 -5.58 7.05
C TYR A 33 4.80 -4.39 6.91
N LEU A 34 4.29 -3.21 7.24
CA LEU A 34 5.10 -1.99 7.20
C LEU A 34 4.96 -1.26 8.52
N GLU A 35 6.05 -0.69 8.98
CA GLU A 35 6.11 0.04 10.24
C GLU A 35 5.90 1.52 10.00
N LYS A 36 5.25 2.15 10.96
CA LYS A 36 5.03 3.59 10.94
C LYS A 36 6.37 4.31 10.76
N GLY A 37 6.36 5.30 9.89
CA GLY A 37 7.56 6.11 9.64
C GLY A 37 8.41 5.58 8.51
N LYS A 38 8.17 4.36 8.07
CA LYS A 38 8.83 3.84 6.88
C LYS A 38 8.13 4.37 5.64
N ARG A 39 8.70 4.09 4.49
CA ARG A 39 8.10 4.50 3.23
C ARG A 39 7.61 3.29 2.49
N PHE A 40 6.51 3.47 1.79
CA PHE A 40 5.99 2.38 0.95
C PHE A 40 7.01 2.04 -0.13
N PRO A 41 7.31 0.74 -0.32
CA PRO A 41 8.30 0.34 -1.31
C PRO A 41 7.90 0.76 -2.71
N ALA A 42 8.89 1.08 -3.51
CA ALA A 42 8.64 1.37 -4.91
C ALA A 42 8.24 0.10 -5.63
N THR A 43 7.33 0.24 -6.59
CA THR A 43 6.92 -0.88 -7.42
C THR A 43 7.51 -0.72 -8.81
N GLN A 44 7.53 -1.81 -9.57
CA GLN A 44 8.03 -1.78 -10.93
C GLN A 44 7.00 -1.24 -11.91
N HIS A 45 5.75 -1.10 -11.46
CA HIS A 45 4.67 -0.70 -12.35
C HIS A 45 4.12 0.65 -11.89
N SER A 46 3.98 1.58 -12.83
CA SER A 46 3.36 2.85 -12.50
C SER A 46 1.87 2.63 -12.25
N GLY A 47 1.31 3.47 -11.41
CA GLY A 47 -0.10 3.36 -11.08
C GLY A 47 -0.42 2.41 -9.96
N SER A 48 0.60 1.78 -9.37
CA SER A 48 0.39 0.91 -8.22
C SER A 48 0.05 1.71 -6.97
N TYR A 49 -0.62 1.07 -6.05
CA TYR A 49 -0.98 1.72 -4.80
C TYR A 49 -1.08 0.68 -3.70
N TYR A 50 -1.13 1.17 -2.47
CA TYR A 50 -1.25 0.33 -1.28
C TYR A 50 -2.52 0.69 -0.53
N THR A 51 -3.13 -0.31 0.09
CA THR A 51 -4.25 -0.09 1.00
C THR A 51 -3.95 -0.81 2.30
N MET A 52 -4.57 -0.35 3.38
CA MET A 52 -4.41 -1.03 4.67
C MET A 52 -5.28 -2.27 4.67
N GLU A 53 -4.68 -3.38 5.08
CA GLU A 53 -5.41 -4.64 5.21
C GLU A 53 -6.24 -4.59 6.47
N GLU A 54 -7.51 -4.95 6.36
CA GLU A 54 -8.40 -5.00 7.52
C GLU A 54 -8.47 -6.40 8.11
#